data_69c42935289046922779bd90ae10f0db
#
_entry.id   69c42935289046922779bd90ae10f0db
#
_cell.length_a   1.000
_cell.length_b   1.000
_cell.length_c   1.000
_cell.angle_alpha   90.00
_cell.angle_beta   90.00
_cell.angle_gamma   90.00
#
_symmetry.space_group_name_H-M   'P 1'
#
loop_
_entity.id
_entity.type
_entity.pdbx_description
1 polymer ?
#
loop_
_entity_poly.entity_id
_entity_poly.type
_entity_poly.pdbx_seq_one_letter_code
_entity_poly.pdbx_strand_id
1 'polypeptide(L)'
;MCEKQTLIALTGPTAVGKTALSLALAKALDGEIISADSMQVYRHMDIGTAKITAAEMQGVPHHLIDILEPEENFDAMRFQKLAKQAIEEIQARGKVPILVGGTGFYLQTVLYEVPFSEESRDEAVHAALTERRAREGIASLYAELSAVDPDAAAQIHPNNEKRVLRALEYFLSSGERISRHNAEARERQSPYELSYFVLNMERQSLYRRIDARVEAMFRAGLVEEVRSLAARGVPRTATSMQGIGYHE
;
A
#
# COMPACT_ATOMS: atom_id res chain seq x y z
N MET A 1 12.96 -27.94 13.10
CA MET A 1 11.95 -26.86 12.92
C MET A 1 12.77 -25.60 12.70
N CYS A 2 12.62 -24.95 11.55
CA CYS A 2 13.28 -23.67 11.33
C CYS A 2 12.63 -22.66 12.29
N GLU A 3 13.41 -21.99 13.13
CA GLU A 3 12.88 -20.93 13.98
C GLU A 3 12.28 -19.83 13.08
N LYS A 4 11.05 -19.41 13.39
CA LYS A 4 10.42 -18.31 12.67
C LYS A 4 11.22 -17.04 12.93
N GLN A 5 11.46 -16.28 11.90
CA GLN A 5 12.17 -15.01 11.96
C GLN A 5 11.27 -13.93 12.56
N THR A 6 11.78 -13.16 13.50
CA THR A 6 11.05 -12.07 14.15
C THR A 6 10.75 -10.94 13.18
N LEU A 7 9.50 -10.46 13.19
CA LEU A 7 9.05 -9.28 12.43
C LEU A 7 8.11 -8.45 13.30
N ILE A 8 8.38 -7.16 13.42
CA ILE A 8 7.45 -6.22 14.06
C ILE A 8 6.69 -5.47 12.96
N ALA A 9 5.36 -5.42 13.07
CA ALA A 9 4.51 -4.62 12.20
C ALA A 9 3.76 -3.56 13.00
N LEU A 10 3.86 -2.31 12.56
CA LEU A 10 3.23 -1.15 13.20
C LEU A 10 2.34 -0.43 12.21
N THR A 11 1.04 -0.42 12.46
CA THR A 11 0.05 0.22 11.60
C THR A 11 -0.87 1.16 12.38
N GLY A 12 -1.75 1.82 11.66
CA GLY A 12 -2.75 2.75 12.20
C GLY A 12 -3.02 3.90 11.24
N PRO A 13 -4.01 4.75 11.52
CA PRO A 13 -4.39 5.86 10.66
C PRO A 13 -3.25 6.87 10.48
N THR A 14 -3.40 7.76 9.48
CA THR A 14 -2.47 8.88 9.30
C THR A 14 -2.48 9.77 10.54
N ALA A 15 -1.36 10.44 10.82
CA ALA A 15 -1.16 11.34 11.97
C ALA A 15 -1.30 10.71 13.38
N VAL A 16 -1.46 9.39 13.53
CA VAL A 16 -1.59 8.72 14.84
C VAL A 16 -0.28 8.66 15.64
N GLY A 17 0.87 8.85 14.99
CA GLY A 17 2.19 8.85 15.65
C GLY A 17 3.06 7.63 15.35
N LYS A 18 2.78 6.89 14.28
CA LYS A 18 3.58 5.72 13.86
C LYS A 18 5.07 6.01 13.78
N THR A 19 5.46 7.11 13.12
CA THR A 19 6.87 7.49 12.92
C THR A 19 7.63 7.66 14.23
N ALA A 20 7.07 8.38 15.20
CA ALA A 20 7.73 8.58 16.48
C ALA A 20 7.92 7.26 17.25
N LEU A 21 6.88 6.40 17.25
CA LEU A 21 6.97 5.11 17.93
C LEU A 21 7.93 4.16 17.21
N SER A 22 7.92 4.11 15.87
CA SER A 22 8.82 3.24 15.12
C SER A 22 10.29 3.59 15.33
N LEU A 23 10.63 4.88 15.41
CA LEU A 23 11.98 5.33 15.75
C LEU A 23 12.40 4.90 17.15
N ALA A 24 11.49 5.04 18.13
CA ALA A 24 11.77 4.61 19.50
C ALA A 24 12.01 3.10 19.60
N LEU A 25 11.15 2.31 18.91
CA LEU A 25 11.30 0.85 18.83
C LEU A 25 12.61 0.45 18.13
N ALA A 26 12.92 1.06 16.98
CA ALA A 26 14.14 0.76 16.25
C ALA A 26 15.39 1.01 17.07
N LYS A 27 15.43 2.10 17.82
CA LYS A 27 16.57 2.39 18.76
C LYS A 27 16.64 1.43 19.92
N ALA A 28 15.49 1.04 20.49
CA ALA A 28 15.44 0.15 21.66
C ALA A 28 15.82 -1.30 21.32
N LEU A 29 15.55 -1.73 20.09
CA LEU A 29 15.67 -3.12 19.63
C LEU A 29 16.81 -3.34 18.62
N ASP A 30 17.64 -2.34 18.39
CA ASP A 30 18.64 -2.33 17.30
C ASP A 30 18.02 -2.73 15.95
N GLY A 31 16.87 -2.13 15.65
CA GLY A 31 16.08 -2.46 14.47
C GLY A 31 16.23 -1.45 13.33
N GLU A 32 15.74 -1.83 12.16
CA GLU A 32 15.65 -0.98 10.97
C GLU A 32 14.20 -0.90 10.49
N ILE A 33 13.81 0.22 9.91
CA ILE A 33 12.42 0.49 9.50
C ILE A 33 12.24 0.20 8.02
N ILE A 34 11.14 -0.49 7.68
CA ILE A 34 10.69 -0.73 6.31
C ILE A 34 9.37 0.03 6.13
N SER A 35 9.34 1.03 5.24
CA SER A 35 8.13 1.80 4.97
C SER A 35 7.12 1.00 4.17
N ALA A 36 5.92 0.78 4.71
CA ALA A 36 4.75 0.22 4.04
C ALA A 36 3.77 1.33 3.64
N ASP A 37 4.29 2.39 3.05
CA ASP A 37 3.53 3.50 2.49
C ASP A 37 3.64 3.47 0.97
N SER A 38 2.51 3.59 0.26
CA SER A 38 2.47 3.49 -1.20
C SER A 38 2.98 4.75 -1.91
N MET A 39 3.17 5.85 -1.18
CA MET A 39 3.57 7.14 -1.77
C MET A 39 4.98 7.58 -1.37
N GLN A 40 5.46 7.25 -0.16
CA GLN A 40 6.81 7.64 0.29
C GLN A 40 7.94 6.95 -0.49
N VAL A 41 7.62 5.96 -1.28
CA VAL A 41 8.55 5.24 -2.16
C VAL A 41 9.05 6.12 -3.32
N TYR A 42 8.27 7.14 -3.71
CA TYR A 42 8.58 8.02 -4.83
C TYR A 42 9.48 9.18 -4.44
N ARG A 43 10.52 9.44 -5.23
CA ARG A 43 11.36 10.62 -5.12
C ARG A 43 10.58 11.90 -5.42
N HIS A 44 10.99 13.02 -4.83
CA HIS A 44 10.40 14.33 -5.07
C HIS A 44 8.95 14.51 -4.61
N MET A 45 8.43 13.54 -3.88
CA MET A 45 7.10 13.56 -3.26
C MET A 45 7.28 13.56 -1.74
N ASP A 46 7.71 14.69 -1.19
CA ASP A 46 8.19 14.76 0.19
C ASP A 46 7.15 15.37 1.12
N ILE A 47 6.56 16.49 0.70
CA ILE A 47 5.63 17.29 1.51
C ILE A 47 4.28 16.57 1.59
N GLY A 48 3.66 16.26 0.46
CA GLY A 48 2.32 15.64 0.41
C GLY A 48 2.27 14.24 0.98
N THR A 49 3.38 13.51 0.95
CA THR A 49 3.49 12.19 1.59
C THR A 49 3.90 12.26 3.04
N ALA A 50 4.25 13.46 3.55
CA ALA A 50 4.91 13.68 4.85
C ALA A 50 6.07 12.70 5.07
N LYS A 51 6.94 12.63 4.07
CA LYS A 51 8.12 11.76 4.09
C LYS A 51 9.05 12.17 5.24
N ILE A 52 9.57 11.19 5.93
CA ILE A 52 10.53 11.43 7.00
C ILE A 52 11.85 11.95 6.40
N THR A 53 12.36 13.03 6.95
CA THR A 53 13.65 13.62 6.53
C THR A 53 14.83 12.86 7.14
N ALA A 54 16.01 12.97 6.54
CA ALA A 54 17.24 12.36 7.08
C ALA A 54 17.55 12.80 8.53
N ALA A 55 17.24 14.05 8.87
CA ALA A 55 17.41 14.55 10.24
C ALA A 55 16.42 13.88 11.22
N GLU A 56 15.17 13.69 10.79
CA GLU A 56 14.13 13.03 11.58
C GLU A 56 14.39 11.52 11.74
N MET A 57 15.06 10.89 10.80
CA MET A 57 15.46 9.47 10.88
C MET A 57 16.42 9.21 12.05
N GLN A 58 17.14 10.22 12.53
CA GLN A 58 18.01 10.16 13.70
C GLN A 58 19.02 9.00 13.66
N GLY A 59 19.53 8.69 12.47
CA GLY A 59 20.49 7.60 12.25
C GLY A 59 19.88 6.20 12.13
N VAL A 60 18.56 6.03 12.28
CA VAL A 60 17.87 4.76 12.05
C VAL A 60 17.73 4.52 10.55
N PRO A 61 18.21 3.39 10.00
CA PRO A 61 18.01 3.07 8.58
C PRO A 61 16.54 2.90 8.24
N HIS A 62 16.12 3.49 7.11
CA HIS A 62 14.79 3.35 6.55
C HIS A 62 14.87 2.77 5.14
N HIS A 63 14.10 1.74 4.88
CA HIS A 63 14.00 1.05 3.60
C HIS A 63 12.69 1.40 2.89
N LEU A 64 12.68 1.32 1.57
CA LEU A 64 11.54 1.58 0.70
C LEU A 64 11.04 3.03 0.75
N ILE A 65 11.97 3.97 0.94
CA ILE A 65 11.75 5.41 0.81
C ILE A 65 12.66 5.93 -0.30
N ASP A 66 12.17 6.81 -1.18
CA ASP A 66 12.94 7.44 -2.27
C ASP A 66 13.63 6.46 -3.22
N ILE A 67 13.01 5.34 -3.54
CA ILE A 67 13.61 4.31 -4.40
C ILE A 67 13.12 4.35 -5.84
N LEU A 68 12.03 5.05 -6.14
CA LEU A 68 11.40 5.10 -7.47
C LEU A 68 11.23 6.54 -7.96
N GLU A 69 11.29 6.71 -9.28
CA GLU A 69 10.84 7.95 -9.90
C GLU A 69 9.29 7.98 -9.99
N PRO A 70 8.68 9.18 -9.98
CA PRO A 70 7.22 9.32 -9.98
C PRO A 70 6.49 8.70 -11.17
N GLU A 71 7.17 8.48 -12.28
CA GLU A 71 6.65 7.84 -13.49
C GLU A 71 6.58 6.31 -13.38
N GLU A 72 7.32 5.73 -12.45
CA GLU A 72 7.38 4.27 -12.28
C GLU A 72 6.14 3.73 -11.60
N ASN A 73 5.70 2.55 -12.02
CA ASN A 73 4.60 1.86 -11.36
C ASN A 73 5.08 1.18 -10.07
N PHE A 74 4.29 1.34 -9.02
CA PHE A 74 4.49 0.65 -7.75
C PHE A 74 3.17 0.01 -7.30
N ASP A 75 3.19 -1.29 -7.19
CA ASP A 75 2.05 -2.11 -6.80
C ASP A 75 2.37 -3.00 -5.60
N ALA A 76 1.38 -3.76 -5.15
CA ALA A 76 1.51 -4.61 -3.99
C ALA A 76 2.48 -5.80 -4.21
N MET A 77 2.60 -6.29 -5.44
CA MET A 77 3.54 -7.36 -5.77
C MET A 77 4.99 -6.87 -5.71
N ARG A 78 5.27 -5.71 -6.32
CA ARG A 78 6.60 -5.07 -6.26
C ARG A 78 6.97 -4.70 -4.82
N PHE A 79 6.00 -4.18 -4.06
CA PHE A 79 6.17 -3.90 -2.63
C PHE A 79 6.54 -5.17 -1.86
N GLN A 80 5.75 -6.25 -1.99
CA GLN A 80 6.00 -7.51 -1.28
C GLN A 80 7.41 -8.03 -1.54
N LYS A 81 7.84 -8.05 -2.80
CA LYS A 81 9.17 -8.51 -3.20
C LYS A 81 10.27 -7.69 -2.51
N LEU A 82 10.20 -6.37 -2.61
CA LEU A 82 11.19 -5.47 -2.03
C LEU A 82 11.18 -5.49 -0.50
N ALA A 83 10.01 -5.58 0.11
CA ALA A 83 9.90 -5.65 1.56
C ALA A 83 10.46 -6.97 2.12
N LYS A 84 10.21 -8.10 1.45
CA LYS A 84 10.80 -9.40 1.84
C LYS A 84 12.33 -9.37 1.72
N GLN A 85 12.86 -8.82 0.63
CA GLN A 85 14.30 -8.64 0.47
C GLN A 85 14.88 -7.78 1.60
N ALA A 86 14.26 -6.65 1.93
CA ALA A 86 14.70 -5.79 3.03
C ALA A 86 14.64 -6.52 4.38
N ILE A 87 13.61 -7.32 4.65
CA ILE A 87 13.50 -8.13 5.87
C ILE A 87 14.69 -9.10 5.96
N GLU A 88 14.97 -9.86 4.90
CA GLU A 88 16.08 -10.81 4.84
C GLU A 88 17.44 -10.13 5.06
N GLU A 89 17.66 -8.99 4.40
CA GLU A 89 18.92 -8.22 4.55
C GLU A 89 19.10 -7.65 5.96
N ILE A 90 18.04 -7.16 6.60
CA ILE A 90 18.08 -6.66 7.99
C ILE A 90 18.41 -7.81 8.94
N GLN A 91 17.74 -8.94 8.80
CA GLN A 91 17.94 -10.12 9.64
C GLN A 91 19.33 -10.73 9.46
N ALA A 92 19.87 -10.73 8.23
CA ALA A 92 21.23 -11.18 7.96
C ALA A 92 22.29 -10.35 8.68
N ARG A 93 21.95 -9.08 9.03
CA ARG A 93 22.81 -8.23 9.87
C ARG A 93 22.56 -8.40 11.37
N GLY A 94 21.69 -9.34 11.77
CA GLY A 94 21.33 -9.58 13.17
C GLY A 94 20.40 -8.51 13.77
N LYS A 95 19.75 -7.71 12.93
CA LYS A 95 18.87 -6.61 13.36
C LYS A 95 17.39 -6.98 13.24
N VAL A 96 16.54 -6.22 13.94
CA VAL A 96 15.10 -6.45 13.95
C VAL A 96 14.40 -5.65 12.84
N PRO A 97 13.73 -6.29 11.85
CA PRO A 97 12.94 -5.58 10.86
C PRO A 97 11.63 -5.07 11.47
N ILE A 98 11.34 -3.78 11.24
CA ILE A 98 10.13 -3.11 11.71
C ILE A 98 9.37 -2.56 10.51
N LEU A 99 8.27 -3.22 10.13
CA LEU A 99 7.41 -2.85 9.01
C LEU A 99 6.39 -1.80 9.47
N VAL A 100 6.44 -0.60 8.90
CA VAL A 100 5.66 0.55 9.39
C VAL A 100 4.88 1.19 8.26
N GLY A 101 3.55 1.27 8.38
CA GLY A 101 2.76 1.96 7.36
C GLY A 101 1.26 2.01 7.60
N GLY A 102 0.58 2.72 6.70
CA GLY A 102 -0.88 2.84 6.69
C GLY A 102 -1.56 2.05 5.57
N THR A 103 -0.81 1.52 4.60
CA THR A 103 -1.34 0.78 3.46
C THR A 103 -1.60 -0.67 3.87
N GLY A 104 -2.81 -0.92 4.42
CA GLY A 104 -3.17 -2.21 5.02
C GLY A 104 -2.98 -3.40 4.08
N PHE A 105 -3.29 -3.25 2.79
CA PHE A 105 -3.09 -4.31 1.81
C PHE A 105 -1.60 -4.66 1.63
N TYR A 106 -0.71 -3.66 1.61
CA TYR A 106 0.74 -3.90 1.54
C TYR A 106 1.23 -4.71 2.73
N LEU A 107 0.80 -4.34 3.94
CA LEU A 107 1.13 -5.12 5.13
C LEU A 107 0.67 -6.57 5.00
N GLN A 108 -0.59 -6.80 4.58
CA GLN A 108 -1.14 -8.14 4.43
C GLN A 108 -0.33 -9.00 3.45
N THR A 109 0.14 -8.42 2.33
CA THR A 109 0.91 -9.17 1.34
C THR A 109 2.20 -9.74 1.91
N VAL A 110 2.88 -9.01 2.79
CA VAL A 110 4.11 -9.44 3.44
C VAL A 110 3.80 -10.37 4.61
N LEU A 111 2.90 -9.97 5.50
CA LEU A 111 2.62 -10.68 6.75
C LEU A 111 2.03 -12.07 6.54
N TYR A 112 1.29 -12.27 5.44
CA TYR A 112 0.59 -13.53 5.16
C TYR A 112 1.00 -14.15 3.83
N GLU A 113 2.08 -13.66 3.22
CA GLU A 113 2.60 -14.15 1.94
C GLU A 113 1.51 -14.36 0.89
N VAL A 114 0.69 -13.30 0.69
CA VAL A 114 -0.35 -13.36 -0.34
C VAL A 114 0.29 -13.68 -1.69
N PRO A 115 -0.11 -14.78 -2.35
CA PRO A 115 0.47 -15.11 -3.63
C PRO A 115 0.01 -14.12 -4.70
N PHE A 116 0.97 -13.66 -5.48
CA PHE A 116 0.69 -12.99 -6.73
C PHE A 116 1.05 -13.95 -7.86
N SER A 117 0.08 -14.33 -8.68
CA SER A 117 0.37 -15.02 -9.94
C SER A 117 1.02 -14.01 -10.90
N GLU A 118 2.14 -14.37 -11.53
CA GLU A 118 2.74 -13.55 -12.59
C GLU A 118 1.77 -13.35 -13.77
N GLU A 119 0.83 -14.25 -13.94
CA GLU A 119 -0.29 -14.19 -14.87
C GLU A 119 -1.43 -13.24 -14.43
N SER A 120 -1.26 -12.52 -13.30
CA SER A 120 -2.36 -11.83 -12.61
C SER A 120 -2.95 -10.63 -13.36
N ARG A 121 -2.41 -10.24 -14.51
CA ARG A 121 -2.97 -9.21 -15.36
C ARG A 121 -2.88 -9.61 -16.82
N ASP A 122 -3.90 -10.30 -17.27
CA ASP A 122 -4.11 -10.50 -18.71
C ASP A 122 -4.54 -9.16 -19.31
N GLU A 123 -3.59 -8.49 -19.98
CA GLU A 123 -3.85 -7.18 -20.60
C GLU A 123 -4.97 -7.26 -21.65
N ALA A 124 -5.15 -8.39 -22.32
CA ALA A 124 -6.21 -8.59 -23.27
C ALA A 124 -7.57 -8.66 -22.56
N VAL A 125 -7.67 -9.39 -21.45
CA VAL A 125 -8.88 -9.43 -20.60
C VAL A 125 -9.19 -8.06 -20.03
N HIS A 126 -8.17 -7.34 -19.54
CA HIS A 126 -8.35 -5.98 -19.02
C HIS A 126 -8.87 -5.00 -20.08
N ALA A 127 -8.28 -5.02 -21.27
CA ALA A 127 -8.72 -4.18 -22.39
C ALA A 127 -10.16 -4.51 -22.82
N ALA A 128 -10.49 -5.80 -22.95
CA ALA A 128 -11.83 -6.25 -23.30
C ALA A 128 -12.90 -5.84 -22.28
N LEU A 129 -12.60 -5.96 -20.98
CA LEU A 129 -13.49 -5.52 -19.91
C LEU A 129 -13.66 -4.01 -19.88
N THR A 130 -12.60 -3.25 -20.17
CA THR A 130 -12.63 -1.79 -20.24
C THR A 130 -13.51 -1.32 -21.41
N GLU A 131 -13.39 -1.96 -22.58
CA GLU A 131 -14.24 -1.71 -23.75
C GLU A 131 -15.71 -2.07 -23.46
N ARG A 132 -15.95 -3.25 -22.88
CA ARG A 132 -17.30 -3.66 -22.48
C ARG A 132 -17.93 -2.68 -21.49
N ARG A 133 -17.17 -2.22 -20.51
CA ARG A 133 -17.63 -1.19 -19.55
C ARG A 133 -18.06 0.09 -20.28
N ALA A 134 -17.31 0.54 -21.29
CA ALA A 134 -17.66 1.74 -22.06
C ALA A 134 -18.95 1.54 -22.90
N ARG A 135 -19.16 0.33 -23.43
CA ARG A 135 -20.31 0.00 -24.30
C ARG A 135 -21.57 -0.36 -23.52
N GLU A 136 -21.43 -1.18 -22.48
CA GLU A 136 -22.57 -1.82 -21.78
C GLU A 136 -22.88 -1.16 -20.42
N GLY A 137 -21.95 -0.37 -19.91
CA GLY A 137 -22.03 0.22 -18.58
C GLY A 137 -21.66 -0.74 -17.45
N ILE A 138 -21.36 -0.17 -16.27
CA ILE A 138 -20.91 -0.96 -15.11
C ILE A 138 -21.99 -1.89 -14.54
N ALA A 139 -23.28 -1.54 -14.71
CA ALA A 139 -24.39 -2.35 -14.21
C ALA A 139 -24.44 -3.75 -14.85
N SER A 140 -24.14 -3.85 -16.16
CA SER A 140 -24.07 -5.13 -16.87
C SER A 140 -22.94 -6.00 -16.32
N LEU A 141 -21.77 -5.42 -16.13
CA LEU A 141 -20.62 -6.13 -15.58
C LEU A 141 -20.82 -6.53 -14.11
N TYR A 142 -21.52 -5.71 -13.32
CA TYR A 142 -21.87 -6.08 -11.95
C TYR A 142 -22.88 -7.23 -11.89
N ALA A 143 -23.83 -7.29 -12.83
CA ALA A 143 -24.75 -8.43 -12.94
C ALA A 143 -24.00 -9.72 -13.29
N GLU A 144 -23.02 -9.66 -14.19
CA GLU A 144 -22.14 -10.79 -14.51
C GLU A 144 -21.33 -11.22 -13.30
N LEU A 145 -20.70 -10.27 -12.57
CA LEU A 145 -20.00 -10.58 -11.32
C LEU A 145 -20.92 -11.27 -10.32
N SER A 146 -22.16 -10.80 -10.18
CA SER A 146 -23.15 -11.40 -9.26
C SER A 146 -23.51 -12.83 -9.63
N ALA A 147 -23.43 -13.18 -10.91
CA ALA A 147 -23.68 -14.54 -11.39
C ALA A 147 -22.48 -15.47 -11.17
N VAL A 148 -21.25 -14.99 -11.41
CA VAL A 148 -20.05 -15.83 -11.32
C VAL A 148 -19.45 -15.87 -9.90
N ASP A 149 -19.53 -14.77 -9.15
CA ASP A 149 -19.00 -14.65 -7.79
C ASP A 149 -19.94 -13.81 -6.90
N PRO A 150 -21.06 -14.39 -6.46
CA PRO A 150 -22.06 -13.69 -5.63
C PRO A 150 -21.48 -13.17 -4.30
N ASP A 151 -20.49 -13.89 -3.72
CA ASP A 151 -19.87 -13.50 -2.46
C ASP A 151 -19.00 -12.25 -2.63
N ALA A 152 -18.29 -12.11 -3.75
CA ALA A 152 -17.58 -10.89 -4.09
C ALA A 152 -18.55 -9.74 -4.37
N ALA A 153 -19.61 -9.99 -5.15
CA ALA A 153 -20.63 -9.00 -5.47
C ALA A 153 -21.30 -8.44 -4.20
N ALA A 154 -21.59 -9.27 -3.21
CA ALA A 154 -22.17 -8.83 -1.93
C ALA A 154 -21.24 -7.88 -1.13
N GLN A 155 -19.92 -7.94 -1.35
CA GLN A 155 -18.92 -7.11 -0.67
C GLN A 155 -18.47 -5.89 -1.49
N ILE A 156 -18.81 -5.83 -2.78
CA ILE A 156 -18.40 -4.78 -3.70
C ILE A 156 -19.61 -3.90 -4.02
N HIS A 157 -19.51 -2.59 -3.74
CA HIS A 157 -20.57 -1.68 -4.14
C HIS A 157 -20.68 -1.62 -5.67
N PRO A 158 -21.89 -1.67 -6.29
CA PRO A 158 -22.07 -1.69 -7.74
C PRO A 158 -21.35 -0.55 -8.50
N ASN A 159 -21.26 0.62 -7.89
CA ASN A 159 -20.57 1.77 -8.47
C ASN A 159 -19.04 1.76 -8.25
N ASN A 160 -18.50 0.76 -7.60
CA ASN A 160 -17.05 0.63 -7.45
C ASN A 160 -16.47 -0.11 -8.67
N GLU A 161 -16.43 0.61 -9.79
CA GLU A 161 -16.01 0.08 -11.08
C GLU A 161 -14.67 -0.64 -11.03
N LYS A 162 -13.66 -0.05 -10.35
CA LYS A 162 -12.33 -0.65 -10.24
C LYS A 162 -12.36 -2.03 -9.58
N ARG A 163 -13.18 -2.19 -8.51
CA ARG A 163 -13.31 -3.48 -7.84
C ARG A 163 -14.13 -4.49 -8.62
N VAL A 164 -15.18 -4.05 -9.29
CA VAL A 164 -15.99 -4.91 -10.16
C VAL A 164 -15.14 -5.46 -11.31
N LEU A 165 -14.44 -4.57 -12.03
CA LEU A 165 -13.55 -4.96 -13.12
C LEU A 165 -12.46 -5.93 -12.65
N ARG A 166 -11.81 -5.62 -11.51
CA ARG A 166 -10.76 -6.49 -10.97
C ARG A 166 -11.26 -7.89 -10.59
N ALA A 167 -12.47 -8.00 -10.05
CA ALA A 167 -13.06 -9.28 -9.69
C ALA A 167 -13.38 -10.13 -10.93
N LEU A 168 -13.93 -9.51 -11.97
CA LEU A 168 -14.18 -10.18 -13.24
C LEU A 168 -12.90 -10.55 -13.97
N GLU A 169 -11.92 -9.64 -13.99
CA GLU A 169 -10.60 -9.88 -14.58
C GLU A 169 -9.93 -11.12 -13.95
N TYR A 170 -9.96 -11.20 -12.61
CA TYR A 170 -9.42 -12.35 -11.89
C TYR A 170 -10.14 -13.65 -12.30
N PHE A 171 -11.49 -13.63 -12.35
CA PHE A 171 -12.28 -14.81 -12.73
C PHE A 171 -12.01 -15.23 -14.17
N LEU A 172 -11.97 -14.28 -15.11
CA LEU A 172 -11.76 -14.57 -16.55
C LEU A 172 -10.34 -15.06 -16.85
N SER A 173 -9.35 -14.59 -16.09
CA SER A 173 -7.94 -15.00 -16.28
C SER A 173 -7.60 -16.31 -15.59
N SER A 174 -8.13 -16.57 -14.38
CA SER A 174 -7.77 -17.75 -13.57
C SER A 174 -8.82 -18.87 -13.59
N GLY A 175 -10.07 -18.57 -13.95
CA GLY A 175 -11.21 -19.46 -13.76
C GLY A 175 -11.67 -19.60 -12.29
N GLU A 176 -11.05 -18.89 -11.35
CA GLU A 176 -11.36 -18.96 -9.93
C GLU A 176 -12.09 -17.72 -9.42
N ARG A 177 -12.91 -17.89 -8.36
CA ARG A 177 -13.59 -16.77 -7.71
C ARG A 177 -12.65 -15.97 -6.84
N ILE A 178 -12.63 -14.64 -7.00
CA ILE A 178 -11.80 -13.77 -6.16
C ILE A 178 -12.23 -13.80 -4.68
N SER A 179 -13.52 -14.06 -4.39
CA SER A 179 -14.02 -14.24 -3.02
C SER A 179 -13.34 -15.42 -2.33
N ARG A 180 -13.19 -16.56 -3.03
CA ARG A 180 -12.53 -17.76 -2.52
C ARG A 180 -11.03 -17.48 -2.29
N HIS A 181 -10.34 -16.92 -3.26
CA HIS A 181 -8.94 -16.52 -3.12
C HIS A 181 -8.72 -15.61 -1.89
N ASN A 182 -9.59 -14.61 -1.71
CA ASN A 182 -9.51 -13.70 -0.56
C ASN A 182 -9.82 -14.40 0.77
N ALA A 183 -10.73 -15.38 0.80
CA ALA A 183 -11.02 -16.17 2.00
C ALA A 183 -9.81 -17.03 2.39
N GLU A 184 -9.23 -17.76 1.45
CA GLU A 184 -8.02 -18.56 1.65
C GLU A 184 -6.82 -17.70 2.11
N ALA A 185 -6.69 -16.48 1.56
CA ALA A 185 -5.66 -15.54 1.99
C ALA A 185 -5.83 -15.07 3.46
N ARG A 186 -7.08 -15.00 3.96
CA ARG A 186 -7.36 -14.60 5.36
C ARG A 186 -7.06 -15.71 6.37
N GLU A 187 -7.09 -16.97 5.96
CA GLU A 187 -6.80 -18.13 6.83
C GLU A 187 -5.30 -18.41 6.95
N ARG A 188 -4.46 -17.73 6.17
CA ARG A 188 -3.01 -17.92 6.17
C ARG A 188 -2.40 -17.48 7.50
N GLN A 189 -1.51 -18.30 8.00
CA GLN A 189 -0.66 -17.95 9.13
C GLN A 189 0.58 -17.20 8.65
N SER A 190 1.04 -16.25 9.46
CA SER A 190 2.30 -15.56 9.17
C SER A 190 3.48 -16.54 9.19
N PRO A 191 4.40 -16.46 8.22
CA PRO A 191 5.66 -17.19 8.25
C PRO A 191 6.62 -16.64 9.31
N TYR A 192 6.35 -15.43 9.82
CA TYR A 192 7.18 -14.74 10.81
C TYR A 192 6.70 -15.02 12.25
N GLU A 193 7.62 -14.89 13.21
CA GLU A 193 7.29 -14.62 14.61
C GLU A 193 6.85 -13.16 14.69
N LEU A 194 5.54 -12.95 14.52
CA LEU A 194 4.96 -11.63 14.25
C LEU A 194 4.48 -10.94 15.52
N SER A 195 5.02 -9.75 15.78
CA SER A 195 4.44 -8.78 16.73
C SER A 195 3.70 -7.70 15.95
N TYR A 196 2.36 -7.72 15.98
CA TYR A 196 1.52 -6.80 15.21
C TYR A 196 0.82 -5.78 16.09
N PHE A 197 1.12 -4.51 15.89
CA PHE A 197 0.57 -3.40 16.66
C PHE A 197 -0.26 -2.46 15.79
N VAL A 198 -1.45 -2.14 16.26
CA VAL A 198 -2.35 -1.17 15.62
C VAL A 198 -2.47 0.04 16.53
N LEU A 199 -1.88 1.17 16.13
CA LEU A 199 -2.06 2.43 16.84
C LEU A 199 -3.47 2.97 16.58
N ASN A 200 -4.07 3.47 17.64
CA ASN A 200 -5.36 4.13 17.58
C ASN A 200 -5.35 5.40 18.43
N MET A 201 -6.28 6.30 18.17
CA MET A 201 -6.44 7.56 18.88
C MET A 201 -7.91 7.97 18.88
N GLU A 202 -8.31 8.73 19.88
CA GLU A 202 -9.66 9.32 19.92
C GLU A 202 -9.89 10.15 18.64
N ARG A 203 -11.09 9.97 18.03
CA ARG A 203 -11.40 10.46 16.68
C ARG A 203 -11.24 11.98 16.52
N GLN A 204 -11.70 12.75 17.50
CA GLN A 204 -11.60 14.22 17.42
C GLN A 204 -10.14 14.70 17.50
N SER A 205 -9.34 14.03 18.33
CA SER A 205 -7.91 14.31 18.47
C SER A 205 -7.16 13.93 17.18
N LEU A 206 -7.54 12.83 16.54
CA LEU A 206 -6.98 12.42 15.26
C LEU A 206 -7.28 13.43 14.15
N TYR A 207 -8.52 13.89 14.04
CA TYR A 207 -8.91 14.88 13.04
C TYR A 207 -8.17 16.21 13.23
N ARG A 208 -8.08 16.72 14.46
CA ARG A 208 -7.29 17.93 14.74
C ARG A 208 -5.82 17.79 14.28
N ARG A 209 -5.23 16.61 14.47
CA ARG A 209 -3.85 16.35 14.01
C ARG A 209 -3.75 16.25 12.50
N ILE A 210 -4.75 15.67 11.83
CA ILE A 210 -4.81 15.61 10.37
C ILE A 210 -4.94 17.02 9.80
N ASP A 211 -5.86 17.83 10.30
CA ASP A 211 -6.06 19.20 9.84
C ASP A 211 -4.81 20.05 10.02
N ALA A 212 -4.20 20.01 11.20
CA ALA A 212 -2.93 20.71 11.45
C ALA A 212 -1.79 20.25 10.53
N ARG A 213 -1.74 18.96 10.21
CA ARG A 213 -0.75 18.41 9.27
C ARG A 213 -1.00 18.91 7.84
N VAL A 214 -2.25 18.93 7.38
CA VAL A 214 -2.61 19.45 6.05
C VAL A 214 -2.25 20.94 5.94
N GLU A 215 -2.57 21.75 6.94
CA GLU A 215 -2.17 23.16 6.98
C GLU A 215 -0.64 23.34 6.93
N ALA A 216 0.10 22.48 7.65
CA ALA A 216 1.55 22.50 7.62
C ALA A 216 2.11 22.13 6.23
N MET A 217 1.51 21.16 5.54
CA MET A 217 1.87 20.79 4.17
C MET A 217 1.68 21.93 3.19
N PHE A 218 0.55 22.64 3.25
CA PHE A 218 0.33 23.83 2.41
C PHE A 218 1.35 24.94 2.69
N ARG A 219 1.65 25.20 3.96
CA ARG A 219 2.67 26.20 4.33
C ARG A 219 4.09 25.78 3.90
N ALA A 220 4.38 24.49 3.86
CA ALA A 220 5.65 23.93 3.43
C ALA A 220 5.83 23.93 1.90
N GLY A 221 4.78 24.22 1.11
CA GLY A 221 4.86 24.31 -0.34
C GLY A 221 4.31 23.08 -1.09
N LEU A 222 3.28 22.42 -0.58
CA LEU A 222 2.64 21.29 -1.26
C LEU A 222 2.24 21.60 -2.70
N VAL A 223 1.68 22.79 -2.93
CA VAL A 223 1.24 23.20 -4.28
C VAL A 223 2.42 23.33 -5.24
N GLU A 224 3.53 23.86 -4.74
CA GLU A 224 4.77 24.01 -5.50
C GLU A 224 5.40 22.65 -5.81
N GLU A 225 5.34 21.70 -4.88
CA GLU A 225 5.77 20.30 -5.11
C GLU A 225 4.97 19.68 -6.25
N VAL A 226 3.63 19.78 -6.23
CA VAL A 226 2.75 19.25 -7.29
C VAL A 226 3.03 19.93 -8.64
N ARG A 227 3.23 21.26 -8.65
CA ARG A 227 3.59 22.00 -9.88
C ARG A 227 4.94 21.55 -10.45
N SER A 228 5.90 21.29 -9.57
CA SER A 228 7.22 20.80 -9.96
C SER A 228 7.13 19.41 -10.63
N LEU A 229 6.33 18.49 -10.07
CA LEU A 229 6.08 17.18 -10.68
C LEU A 229 5.42 17.31 -12.06
N ALA A 230 4.42 18.17 -12.18
CA ALA A 230 3.77 18.45 -13.47
C ALA A 230 4.75 19.07 -14.49
N ALA A 231 5.60 19.99 -14.06
CA ALA A 231 6.63 20.63 -14.92
C ALA A 231 7.70 19.62 -15.38
N ARG A 232 7.96 18.57 -14.60
CA ARG A 232 8.85 17.44 -14.96
C ARG A 232 8.19 16.47 -15.95
N GLY A 233 6.92 16.64 -16.28
CA GLY A 233 6.20 15.80 -17.22
C GLY A 233 5.59 14.54 -16.62
N VAL A 234 5.49 14.44 -15.30
CA VAL A 234 4.84 13.30 -14.63
C VAL A 234 3.37 13.24 -15.08
N PRO A 235 2.90 12.13 -15.69
CA PRO A 235 1.53 12.04 -16.17
C PRO A 235 0.54 12.05 -15.00
N ARG A 236 -0.59 12.76 -15.13
CA ARG A 236 -1.67 12.72 -14.12
C ARG A 236 -2.22 11.33 -13.87
N THR A 237 -2.06 10.42 -14.82
CA THR A 237 -2.47 9.02 -14.73
C THR A 237 -1.45 8.13 -14.01
N ALA A 238 -0.25 8.63 -13.72
CA ALA A 238 0.77 7.88 -12.99
C ALA A 238 0.25 7.46 -11.61
N THR A 239 0.67 6.30 -11.13
CA THR A 239 0.28 5.76 -9.81
C THR A 239 0.64 6.73 -8.68
N SER A 240 1.78 7.39 -8.76
CA SER A 240 2.24 8.42 -7.82
C SER A 240 1.25 9.59 -7.70
N MET A 241 0.70 10.05 -8.83
CA MET A 241 -0.25 11.17 -8.90
C MET A 241 -1.67 10.79 -8.46
N GLN A 242 -1.93 9.54 -8.09
CA GLN A 242 -3.21 9.12 -7.50
C GLN A 242 -3.22 9.27 -5.96
N GLY A 243 -2.12 9.70 -5.37
CA GLY A 243 -2.05 10.01 -3.94
C GLY A 243 -2.93 11.20 -3.56
N ILE A 244 -3.48 11.15 -2.32
CA ILE A 244 -4.27 12.26 -1.75
C ILE A 244 -3.38 13.50 -1.68
N GLY A 245 -3.90 14.64 -2.13
CA GLY A 245 -3.18 15.90 -2.21
C GLY A 245 -2.46 16.14 -3.56
N TYR A 246 -2.20 15.07 -4.32
CA TYR A 246 -1.60 15.17 -5.67
C TYR A 246 -2.64 15.04 -6.77
N HIS A 247 -3.67 14.24 -6.54
CA HIS A 247 -4.74 14.02 -7.51
C HIS A 247 -5.66 15.24 -7.63
N GLU A 248 -5.99 15.89 -6.52
CA GLU A 248 -6.90 17.05 -6.45
C GLU A 248 -6.26 18.31 -7.04
#